data_c0d7ebff3be3a2c1e0ca528a91394fb4
#
_entry.id   c0d7ebff3be3a2c1e0ca528a91394fb4
#
_cell.length_a   1.000
_cell.length_b   1.000
_cell.length_c   1.000
_cell.angle_alpha   90.00
_cell.angle_beta   90.00
_cell.angle_gamma   90.00
#
_symmetry.space_group_name_H-M   'P 1'
#
loop_
_entity.id
_entity.type
_entity.pdbx_description
1 polymer ?
#
loop_
_entity_poly.entity_id
_entity_poly.type
_entity_poly.pdbx_seq_one_letter_code
_entity_poly.pdbx_strand_id
1 'polypeptide(L)'
;MEEIFKSWGIDYNPNDERNELASKRIEVCNSCPNKKEMDGVRNVCSLCGCMLKSKVFTQEMGQCPADKWNAVEEELVKYKTKKNLRFVSAQPAIPYYTWQVEVMLNNFMEMGINLNNVDIVCWKKDGVIPEAWSKLANNYAARFFFYDDTRVTKDYISSIRPNILKQHWEIHPELKDETIFYHDCDIIFTKPIKEWITDDMINDEKWYGSDTRWYIGHDYILSKGDDVLTKMCEIVGIHKGVVKGYEKNAIGAQYIMKGITHYYWDKVERESELLFKDINQLNQVKKQADPKHHELQIWCADMWAVLWNAWKIRIHTECHPNMEFSWATSPESDYLKMNIFHNAGITGSDSGKFYKAHYMDKLPYNENLQITPNTASWYYWNEIQKTAKKSVLI
;
A
#
# COMPACT_ATOMS: atom_id res chain seq x y z
N MET A 1 5.22 3.13 -38.17
CA MET A 1 4.05 3.71 -38.90
C MET A 1 2.81 3.73 -37.97
N GLU A 2 2.46 2.62 -37.34
CA GLU A 2 1.31 2.54 -36.46
C GLU A 2 1.34 3.54 -35.29
N GLU A 3 2.49 3.72 -34.66
CA GLU A 3 2.65 4.69 -33.56
C GLU A 3 2.52 6.14 -34.05
N ILE A 4 3.01 6.44 -35.24
CA ILE A 4 2.84 7.77 -35.84
C ILE A 4 1.36 8.07 -36.12
N PHE A 5 0.59 7.07 -36.58
CA PHE A 5 -0.86 7.25 -36.76
C PHE A 5 -1.59 7.38 -35.42
N LYS A 6 -1.17 6.65 -34.39
CA LYS A 6 -1.70 6.83 -33.03
C LYS A 6 -1.41 8.24 -32.50
N SER A 7 -0.19 8.76 -32.73
CA SER A 7 0.16 10.12 -32.30
C SER A 7 -0.59 11.23 -33.04
N TRP A 8 -1.07 11.00 -34.24
CA TRP A 8 -1.89 11.95 -35.00
C TRP A 8 -3.30 12.11 -34.41
N GLY A 9 -3.79 11.10 -33.71
CA GLY A 9 -5.07 11.13 -32.99
C GLY A 9 -4.97 11.66 -31.57
N ILE A 10 -3.78 12.03 -31.11
CA ILE A 10 -3.61 12.61 -29.78
C ILE A 10 -3.97 14.08 -29.84
N ASP A 11 -5.19 14.41 -29.44
CA ASP A 11 -5.55 15.77 -29.07
C ASP A 11 -4.83 16.16 -27.78
N TYR A 12 -4.57 17.47 -27.59
CA TYR A 12 -4.00 17.98 -26.35
C TYR A 12 -4.81 17.49 -25.15
N ASN A 13 -4.19 16.63 -24.33
CA ASN A 13 -4.74 16.19 -23.08
C ASN A 13 -4.00 16.92 -21.94
N PRO A 14 -4.65 17.82 -21.18
CA PRO A 14 -3.99 18.60 -20.13
C PRO A 14 -3.39 17.70 -19.02
N ASN A 15 -3.86 16.47 -18.90
CA ASN A 15 -3.36 15.48 -17.92
C ASN A 15 -2.28 14.55 -18.49
N ASP A 16 -1.81 14.75 -19.72
CA ASP A 16 -0.73 13.94 -20.29
C ASP A 16 0.61 14.39 -19.69
N GLU A 17 1.29 13.47 -19.00
CA GLU A 17 2.61 13.68 -18.38
C GLU A 17 3.70 14.11 -19.38
N ARG A 18 3.47 13.84 -20.67
CA ARG A 18 4.39 14.24 -21.75
C ARG A 18 4.23 15.69 -22.19
N ASN A 19 3.26 16.44 -21.66
CA ASN A 19 2.97 17.81 -22.10
C ASN A 19 4.17 18.75 -21.96
N GLU A 20 4.90 18.68 -20.85
CA GLU A 20 6.07 19.52 -20.64
C GLU A 20 7.19 19.20 -21.65
N LEU A 21 7.44 17.89 -21.87
CA LEU A 21 8.40 17.43 -22.84
C LEU A 21 7.97 17.81 -24.27
N ALA A 22 6.71 17.60 -24.61
CA ALA A 22 6.15 18.00 -25.90
C ALA A 22 6.28 19.50 -26.15
N SER A 23 6.08 20.34 -25.12
CA SER A 23 6.28 21.79 -25.20
C SER A 23 7.72 22.14 -25.51
N LYS A 24 8.70 21.55 -24.84
CA LYS A 24 10.13 21.75 -25.15
C LYS A 24 10.49 21.31 -26.56
N ARG A 25 10.00 20.15 -26.98
CA ARG A 25 10.24 19.63 -28.34
C ARG A 25 9.61 20.51 -29.43
N ILE A 26 8.40 21.04 -29.21
CA ILE A 26 7.74 21.93 -30.20
C ILE A 26 8.47 23.26 -30.36
N GLU A 27 9.09 23.80 -29.30
CA GLU A 27 9.94 24.98 -29.37
C GLU A 27 11.15 24.74 -30.27
N VAL A 28 11.84 23.61 -30.09
CA VAL A 28 12.96 23.18 -30.94
C VAL A 28 12.49 23.02 -32.39
N CYS A 29 11.34 22.39 -32.62
CA CYS A 29 10.79 22.22 -33.96
C CYS A 29 10.37 23.56 -34.61
N ASN A 30 9.88 24.51 -33.83
CA ASN A 30 9.46 25.84 -34.32
C ASN A 30 10.64 26.65 -34.86
N SER A 31 11.83 26.49 -34.31
CA SER A 31 13.07 27.15 -34.79
C SER A 31 13.88 26.27 -35.79
N CYS A 32 13.41 25.08 -36.12
CA CYS A 32 14.13 24.14 -36.98
C CYS A 32 14.00 24.50 -38.45
N PRO A 33 15.11 24.51 -39.23
CA PRO A 33 15.07 24.77 -40.68
C PRO A 33 14.28 23.74 -41.48
N ASN A 34 14.05 22.55 -40.91
CA ASN A 34 13.24 21.49 -41.53
C ASN A 34 11.71 21.64 -41.26
N LYS A 35 11.29 22.69 -40.58
CA LYS A 35 9.88 23.02 -40.46
C LYS A 35 9.34 23.50 -41.79
N LYS A 36 8.22 22.94 -42.24
CA LYS A 36 7.46 23.41 -43.40
C LYS A 36 6.01 23.63 -42.99
N GLU A 37 5.42 24.71 -43.54
CA GLU A 37 3.98 24.94 -43.46
C GLU A 37 3.29 24.24 -44.62
N MET A 38 2.25 23.46 -44.32
CA MET A 38 1.35 22.87 -45.32
C MET A 38 -0.05 23.44 -45.12
N ASP A 39 -0.68 23.80 -46.27
CA ASP A 39 -2.08 24.26 -46.34
C ASP A 39 -2.38 25.50 -45.51
N GLY A 40 -1.39 26.35 -45.18
CA GLY A 40 -1.54 27.60 -44.42
C GLY A 40 -1.88 27.39 -42.94
N VAL A 41 -1.96 26.17 -42.47
CA VAL A 41 -2.42 25.83 -41.07
C VAL A 41 -1.54 24.81 -40.37
N ARG A 42 -1.03 23.81 -41.12
CA ARG A 42 -0.32 22.67 -40.53
C ARG A 42 1.21 22.82 -40.67
N ASN A 43 1.89 22.72 -39.53
CA ASN A 43 3.36 22.65 -39.52
C ASN A 43 3.83 21.18 -39.52
N VAL A 44 4.66 20.83 -40.48
CA VAL A 44 5.23 19.48 -40.66
C VAL A 44 6.75 19.51 -40.68
N CYS A 45 7.37 18.38 -40.32
CA CYS A 45 8.79 18.18 -40.50
C CYS A 45 9.07 17.71 -41.93
N SER A 46 9.91 18.40 -42.68
CA SER A 46 10.27 18.02 -44.06
C SER A 46 11.05 16.74 -44.17
N LEU A 47 11.72 16.26 -43.09
CA LEU A 47 12.52 15.04 -43.10
C LEU A 47 11.66 13.78 -42.88
N CYS A 48 10.62 13.84 -42.03
CA CYS A 48 9.78 12.66 -41.77
C CYS A 48 8.32 12.83 -42.24
N GLY A 49 7.91 14.00 -42.69
CA GLY A 49 6.54 14.28 -43.11
C GLY A 49 5.52 14.38 -41.97
N CYS A 50 5.95 14.24 -40.73
CA CYS A 50 5.06 14.20 -39.59
C CYS A 50 4.59 15.60 -39.18
N MET A 51 3.30 15.74 -38.80
CA MET A 51 2.79 16.96 -38.16
C MET A 51 3.55 17.21 -36.86
N LEU A 52 4.11 18.40 -36.70
CA LEU A 52 4.96 18.71 -35.54
C LEU A 52 4.20 18.55 -34.22
N LYS A 53 2.95 19.02 -34.17
CA LYS A 53 2.10 18.94 -32.98
C LYS A 53 1.92 17.52 -32.47
N SER A 54 1.79 16.52 -33.37
CA SER A 54 1.65 15.10 -32.98
C SER A 54 3.00 14.42 -32.81
N LYS A 55 4.00 14.79 -33.62
CA LYS A 55 5.36 14.21 -33.57
C LYS A 55 6.01 14.36 -32.21
N VAL A 56 5.83 15.49 -31.54
CA VAL A 56 6.45 15.76 -30.24
C VAL A 56 5.96 14.83 -29.12
N PHE A 57 4.83 14.13 -29.30
CA PHE A 57 4.28 13.15 -28.37
C PHE A 57 4.65 11.69 -28.69
N THR A 58 5.35 11.43 -29.83
CA THR A 58 5.69 10.04 -30.19
C THR A 58 6.65 9.42 -29.19
N GLN A 59 6.49 8.10 -28.94
CA GLN A 59 7.29 7.32 -27.99
C GLN A 59 8.45 6.59 -28.66
N GLU A 60 8.28 5.34 -29.06
CA GLU A 60 9.34 4.45 -29.54
C GLU A 60 10.03 4.94 -30.83
N MET A 61 9.28 5.50 -31.76
CA MET A 61 9.79 6.07 -33.00
C MET A 61 9.91 7.59 -32.96
N GLY A 62 9.93 8.14 -31.76
CA GLY A 62 9.80 9.56 -31.53
C GLY A 62 11.07 10.37 -31.72
N GLN A 63 12.22 9.75 -31.95
CA GLN A 63 13.48 10.45 -32.17
C GLN A 63 13.37 11.46 -33.32
N CYS A 64 13.96 12.61 -33.13
CA CYS A 64 14.05 13.61 -34.18
C CYS A 64 14.96 13.12 -35.32
N PRO A 65 14.49 13.12 -36.57
CA PRO A 65 15.33 12.69 -37.70
C PRO A 65 16.54 13.60 -37.98
N ALA A 66 16.62 14.73 -37.32
CA ALA A 66 17.76 15.66 -37.33
C ALA A 66 18.51 15.69 -35.99
N ASP A 67 18.35 14.68 -35.16
CA ASP A 67 19.00 14.47 -33.85
C ASP A 67 18.89 15.69 -32.90
N LYS A 68 17.76 16.40 -32.97
CA LYS A 68 17.52 17.57 -32.09
C LYS A 68 16.94 17.18 -30.73
N TRP A 69 16.33 16.00 -30.64
CA TRP A 69 15.79 15.41 -29.40
C TRP A 69 15.58 13.89 -29.57
N ASN A 70 15.65 13.17 -28.46
CA ASN A 70 15.58 11.70 -28.42
C ASN A 70 14.12 11.19 -28.35
N ALA A 71 13.93 9.87 -28.33
CA ALA A 71 12.66 9.23 -28.08
C ALA A 71 12.08 9.64 -26.70
N VAL A 72 10.75 9.60 -26.57
CA VAL A 72 10.07 10.04 -25.33
C VAL A 72 10.55 9.24 -24.12
N GLU A 73 10.71 7.92 -24.27
CA GLU A 73 11.10 7.05 -23.15
C GLU A 73 12.46 7.41 -22.56
N GLU A 74 13.46 7.72 -23.40
CA GLU A 74 14.78 8.10 -22.91
C GLU A 74 14.80 9.44 -22.17
N GLU A 75 13.88 10.36 -22.55
CA GLU A 75 13.79 11.67 -21.94
C GLU A 75 12.86 11.68 -20.73
N LEU A 76 11.75 10.94 -20.76
CA LEU A 76 10.84 10.82 -19.61
C LEU A 76 11.49 10.13 -18.40
N VAL A 77 12.45 9.21 -18.63
CA VAL A 77 13.24 8.65 -17.53
C VAL A 77 13.98 9.75 -16.75
N LYS A 78 14.39 10.85 -17.42
CA LYS A 78 15.03 12.00 -16.76
C LYS A 78 14.03 12.92 -16.05
N TYR A 79 12.76 12.86 -16.45
CA TYR A 79 11.68 13.73 -15.92
C TYR A 79 10.65 12.97 -15.06
N LYS A 80 10.82 11.65 -14.85
CA LYS A 80 10.04 10.96 -13.82
C LYS A 80 10.27 11.73 -12.52
N THR A 81 9.29 12.51 -12.14
CA THR A 81 9.29 13.14 -10.82
C THR A 81 9.44 12.03 -9.81
N LYS A 82 10.43 12.14 -8.95
CA LYS A 82 10.67 11.17 -7.87
C LYS A 82 9.34 11.04 -7.12
N LYS A 83 8.72 9.86 -7.15
CA LYS A 83 7.46 9.62 -6.45
C LYS A 83 7.68 9.88 -4.97
N ASN A 84 6.75 10.57 -4.34
CA ASN A 84 6.79 10.73 -2.90
C ASN A 84 6.41 9.40 -2.24
N LEU A 85 7.13 9.04 -1.19
CA LEU A 85 6.74 7.95 -0.32
C LEU A 85 5.82 8.49 0.77
N ARG A 86 4.56 8.02 0.76
CA ARG A 86 3.55 8.34 1.76
C ARG A 86 3.25 7.12 2.60
N PHE A 87 3.19 7.29 3.90
CA PHE A 87 2.81 6.25 4.85
C PHE A 87 1.32 6.36 5.14
N VAL A 88 0.59 5.26 5.05
CA VAL A 88 -0.86 5.25 5.27
C VAL A 88 -1.22 4.10 6.20
N SER A 89 -1.89 4.41 7.29
CA SER A 89 -2.50 3.41 8.16
C SER A 89 -4.00 3.64 8.31
N ALA A 90 -4.77 2.56 8.39
CA ALA A 90 -6.23 2.60 8.47
C ALA A 90 -6.73 1.81 9.68
N GLN A 91 -7.45 2.46 10.60
CA GLN A 91 -7.94 1.87 11.83
C GLN A 91 -9.19 2.56 12.38
N PRO A 92 -9.95 1.92 13.28
CA PRO A 92 -10.98 2.60 14.07
C PRO A 92 -10.39 3.65 15.03
N ALA A 93 -11.07 4.80 15.18
CA ALA A 93 -10.72 5.84 16.16
C ALA A 93 -11.20 5.44 17.56
N ILE A 94 -10.68 4.36 18.11
CA ILE A 94 -11.01 3.85 19.46
C ILE A 94 -9.76 3.80 20.36
N PRO A 95 -9.90 3.72 21.70
CA PRO A 95 -8.76 3.76 22.63
C PRO A 95 -7.66 2.73 22.33
N TYR A 96 -8.04 1.53 21.90
CA TYR A 96 -7.11 0.46 21.55
C TYR A 96 -6.03 0.88 20.54
N TYR A 97 -6.39 1.68 19.54
CA TYR A 97 -5.44 2.11 18.50
C TYR A 97 -4.74 3.43 18.83
N THR A 98 -5.27 4.23 19.77
CA THR A 98 -4.76 5.58 20.05
C THR A 98 -3.29 5.57 20.48
N TRP A 99 -2.95 4.76 21.48
CA TRP A 99 -1.59 4.65 21.99
C TRP A 99 -0.64 3.97 20.98
N GLN A 100 -1.15 3.03 20.17
CA GLN A 100 -0.37 2.37 19.13
C GLN A 100 0.06 3.37 18.06
N VAL A 101 -0.87 4.22 17.60
CA VAL A 101 -0.58 5.32 16.68
C VAL A 101 0.43 6.29 17.29
N GLU A 102 0.31 6.64 18.57
CA GLU A 102 1.27 7.54 19.22
C GLU A 102 2.67 6.93 19.28
N VAL A 103 2.80 5.66 19.64
CA VAL A 103 4.09 4.93 19.65
C VAL A 103 4.69 4.89 18.25
N MET A 104 3.89 4.55 17.24
CA MET A 104 4.32 4.50 15.84
C MET A 104 4.82 5.87 15.36
N LEU A 105 4.06 6.95 15.59
CA LEU A 105 4.45 8.30 15.15
C LEU A 105 5.74 8.78 15.80
N ASN A 106 5.93 8.49 17.09
CA ASN A 106 7.18 8.81 17.79
C ASN A 106 8.38 8.04 17.22
N ASN A 107 8.21 6.76 16.95
CA ASN A 107 9.23 5.95 16.30
C ASN A 107 9.52 6.44 14.88
N PHE A 108 8.49 6.76 14.09
CA PHE A 108 8.66 7.26 12.72
C PHE A 108 9.49 8.54 12.68
N MET A 109 9.27 9.48 13.60
CA MET A 109 10.11 10.67 13.71
C MET A 109 11.57 10.31 14.03
N GLU A 110 11.81 9.38 14.96
CA GLU A 110 13.15 8.92 15.31
C GLU A 110 13.85 8.22 14.13
N MET A 111 13.09 7.53 13.29
CA MET A 111 13.57 6.85 12.08
C MET A 111 13.70 7.77 10.85
N GLY A 112 13.48 9.07 11.02
CA GLY A 112 13.72 10.08 10.00
C GLY A 112 12.57 10.27 9.01
N ILE A 113 11.35 9.85 9.34
CA ILE A 113 10.16 10.06 8.52
C ILE A 113 9.60 11.46 8.79
N ASN A 114 9.38 12.22 7.72
CA ASN A 114 8.63 13.46 7.80
C ASN A 114 7.14 13.13 7.99
N LEU A 115 6.58 13.47 9.16
CA LEU A 115 5.20 13.17 9.48
C LEU A 115 4.17 13.86 8.56
N ASN A 116 4.52 14.91 7.84
CA ASN A 116 3.64 15.47 6.80
C ASN A 116 3.34 14.48 5.65
N ASN A 117 4.14 13.43 5.53
CA ASN A 117 3.93 12.33 4.58
C ASN A 117 3.24 11.11 5.22
N VAL A 118 2.63 11.27 6.39
CA VAL A 118 1.93 10.19 7.11
C VAL A 118 0.45 10.52 7.20
N ASP A 119 -0.38 9.64 6.68
CA ASP A 119 -1.84 9.71 6.73
C ASP A 119 -2.38 8.67 7.72
N ILE A 120 -3.05 9.17 8.74
CA ILE A 120 -3.76 8.38 9.74
C ILE A 120 -5.24 8.41 9.39
N VAL A 121 -5.70 7.35 8.72
CA VAL A 121 -7.08 7.23 8.21
C VAL A 121 -7.92 6.48 9.25
N CYS A 122 -8.94 7.13 9.78
CA CYS A 122 -9.69 6.63 10.92
C CYS A 122 -11.19 6.49 10.63
N TRP A 123 -11.77 5.40 11.09
CA TRP A 123 -13.21 5.32 11.25
C TRP A 123 -13.64 5.98 12.55
N LYS A 124 -14.49 7.00 12.49
CA LYS A 124 -15.14 7.60 13.66
C LYS A 124 -16.43 6.86 13.98
N LYS A 125 -16.49 6.25 15.15
CA LYS A 125 -17.69 5.54 15.60
C LYS A 125 -18.78 6.56 15.95
N ASP A 126 -20.00 6.33 15.48
CA ASP A 126 -21.18 7.15 15.74
C ASP A 126 -20.98 8.65 15.40
N GLY A 127 -20.15 8.95 14.41
CA GLY A 127 -19.82 10.32 13.98
C GLY A 127 -18.95 11.11 14.95
N VAL A 128 -18.48 10.49 16.04
CA VAL A 128 -17.73 11.17 17.11
C VAL A 128 -16.24 10.91 16.97
N ILE A 129 -15.44 11.98 17.08
CA ILE A 129 -13.97 11.88 17.20
C ILE A 129 -13.64 11.92 18.71
N PRO A 130 -13.11 10.84 19.31
CA PRO A 130 -12.74 10.84 20.71
C PRO A 130 -11.65 11.88 21.02
N GLU A 131 -11.68 12.47 22.22
CA GLU A 131 -10.74 13.52 22.64
C GLU A 131 -9.27 13.12 22.46
N ALA A 132 -8.91 11.87 22.81
CA ALA A 132 -7.56 11.36 22.64
C ALA A 132 -7.07 11.42 21.19
N TRP A 133 -7.94 11.17 20.21
CA TRP A 133 -7.62 11.30 18.79
C TRP A 133 -7.48 12.75 18.36
N SER A 134 -8.30 13.65 18.91
CA SER A 134 -8.15 15.09 18.69
C SER A 134 -6.83 15.61 19.28
N LYS A 135 -6.40 15.12 20.44
CA LYS A 135 -5.08 15.44 21.01
C LYS A 135 -3.96 15.00 20.07
N LEU A 136 -3.99 13.77 19.54
CA LEU A 136 -2.99 13.32 18.55
C LEU A 136 -2.96 14.22 17.31
N ALA A 137 -4.12 14.48 16.70
CA ALA A 137 -4.22 15.31 15.51
C ALA A 137 -3.70 16.75 15.69
N ASN A 138 -3.83 17.30 16.90
CA ASN A 138 -3.37 18.65 17.21
C ASN A 138 -1.87 18.75 17.57
N ASN A 139 -1.25 17.63 17.96
CA ASN A 139 0.13 17.66 18.47
C ASN A 139 1.15 17.01 17.53
N TYR A 140 0.71 16.19 16.57
CA TYR A 140 1.59 15.57 15.57
C TYR A 140 1.38 16.19 14.20
N ALA A 141 2.45 16.36 13.42
CA ALA A 141 2.39 16.88 12.05
C ALA A 141 1.82 15.87 11.03
N ALA A 142 1.46 14.65 11.47
CA ALA A 142 0.77 13.69 10.63
C ALA A 142 -0.63 14.17 10.26
N ARG A 143 -1.11 13.76 9.10
CA ARG A 143 -2.44 14.14 8.61
C ARG A 143 -3.46 13.15 9.12
N PHE A 144 -4.45 13.59 9.88
CA PHE A 144 -5.52 12.76 10.43
C PHE A 144 -6.81 12.96 9.67
N PHE A 145 -7.42 11.87 9.24
CA PHE A 145 -8.67 11.86 8.48
C PHE A 145 -9.69 10.96 9.18
N PHE A 146 -10.93 11.44 9.31
CA PHE A 146 -11.98 10.74 10.05
C PHE A 146 -13.21 10.54 9.15
N TYR A 147 -13.53 9.28 8.88
CA TYR A 147 -14.62 8.85 8.01
C TYR A 147 -15.71 8.10 8.77
N ASP A 148 -16.91 8.13 8.23
CA ASP A 148 -18.03 7.34 8.72
C ASP A 148 -17.98 5.92 8.13
N ASP A 149 -18.62 4.96 8.81
CA ASP A 149 -18.80 3.61 8.30
C ASP A 149 -19.94 3.57 7.26
N THR A 150 -19.58 3.49 6.00
CA THR A 150 -20.52 3.42 4.87
C THR A 150 -20.70 1.99 4.31
N ARG A 151 -20.19 0.95 5.02
CA ARG A 151 -20.33 -0.44 4.58
C ARG A 151 -21.79 -0.86 4.52
N VAL A 152 -22.14 -1.58 3.46
CA VAL A 152 -23.45 -2.20 3.30
C VAL A 152 -23.56 -3.48 4.14
N THR A 153 -22.50 -4.30 4.14
CA THR A 153 -22.36 -5.49 4.98
C THR A 153 -21.29 -5.25 6.02
N LYS A 154 -21.42 -5.85 7.21
CA LYS A 154 -20.55 -5.65 8.37
C LYS A 154 -20.21 -6.97 9.06
N ASP A 155 -20.23 -8.06 8.32
CA ASP A 155 -19.97 -9.39 8.85
C ASP A 155 -18.48 -9.57 9.19
N TYR A 156 -17.62 -8.88 8.44
CA TYR A 156 -16.18 -8.88 8.65
C TYR A 156 -15.70 -7.54 9.22
N ILE A 157 -15.27 -7.55 10.48
CA ILE A 157 -14.91 -6.31 11.19
C ILE A 157 -13.79 -5.54 10.51
N SER A 158 -12.78 -6.24 9.95
CA SER A 158 -11.63 -5.60 9.32
C SER A 158 -11.94 -4.93 7.98
N SER A 159 -13.11 -5.21 7.37
CA SER A 159 -13.54 -4.52 6.14
C SER A 159 -13.78 -3.01 6.34
N ILE A 160 -13.82 -2.55 7.58
CA ILE A 160 -13.84 -1.11 7.87
C ILE A 160 -12.58 -0.41 7.32
N ARG A 161 -11.42 -1.09 7.26
CA ARG A 161 -10.19 -0.52 6.72
C ARG A 161 -10.33 -0.18 5.23
N PRO A 162 -10.62 -1.12 4.33
CA PRO A 162 -10.84 -0.78 2.92
C PRO A 162 -12.02 0.18 2.71
N ASN A 163 -13.06 0.19 3.56
CA ASN A 163 -14.14 1.15 3.48
C ASN A 163 -13.68 2.60 3.67
N ILE A 164 -12.92 2.87 4.72
CA ILE A 164 -12.39 4.23 4.96
C ILE A 164 -11.27 4.60 3.97
N LEU A 165 -10.48 3.64 3.50
CA LEU A 165 -9.49 3.87 2.45
C LEU A 165 -10.16 4.20 1.12
N LYS A 166 -11.28 3.57 0.76
CA LYS A 166 -12.09 3.93 -0.41
C LYS A 166 -12.49 5.40 -0.37
N GLN A 167 -13.06 5.86 0.75
CA GLN A 167 -13.46 7.25 0.94
C GLN A 167 -12.24 8.19 0.89
N HIS A 168 -11.12 7.78 1.48
CA HIS A 168 -9.90 8.57 1.48
C HIS A 168 -9.34 8.75 0.06
N TRP A 169 -9.26 7.68 -0.76
CA TRP A 169 -8.83 7.77 -2.16
C TRP A 169 -9.82 8.48 -3.08
N GLU A 170 -11.10 8.50 -2.73
CA GLU A 170 -12.12 9.26 -3.47
C GLU A 170 -11.93 10.77 -3.27
N ILE A 171 -11.62 11.19 -2.04
CA ILE A 171 -11.39 12.60 -1.67
C ILE A 171 -9.99 13.06 -2.09
N HIS A 172 -9.01 12.16 -2.09
CA HIS A 172 -7.60 12.40 -2.40
C HIS A 172 -7.15 11.59 -3.62
N PRO A 173 -7.67 11.89 -4.84
CA PRO A 173 -7.36 11.11 -6.04
C PRO A 173 -5.90 11.20 -6.47
N GLU A 174 -5.14 12.20 -6.01
CA GLU A 174 -3.69 12.35 -6.22
C GLU A 174 -2.87 11.20 -5.64
N LEU A 175 -3.40 10.48 -4.64
CA LEU A 175 -2.72 9.33 -4.02
C LEU A 175 -2.41 8.20 -5.01
N LYS A 176 -3.14 8.12 -6.13
CA LYS A 176 -2.84 7.15 -7.21
C LYS A 176 -1.45 7.34 -7.83
N ASP A 177 -0.93 8.57 -7.79
CA ASP A 177 0.34 8.97 -8.40
C ASP A 177 1.51 8.91 -7.39
N GLU A 178 1.22 8.72 -6.10
CA GLU A 178 2.22 8.54 -5.05
C GLU A 178 2.59 7.06 -4.85
N THR A 179 3.74 6.83 -4.22
CA THR A 179 4.08 5.51 -3.68
C THR A 179 3.62 5.44 -2.24
N ILE A 180 2.79 4.45 -1.92
CA ILE A 180 2.14 4.31 -0.63
C ILE A 180 2.78 3.18 0.16
N PHE A 181 3.29 3.47 1.36
CA PHE A 181 3.62 2.46 2.34
C PHE A 181 2.37 2.23 3.20
N TYR A 182 1.57 1.21 2.85
CA TYR A 182 0.37 0.82 3.59
C TYR A 182 0.74 -0.15 4.71
N HIS A 183 0.30 0.13 5.95
CA HIS A 183 0.70 -0.63 7.12
C HIS A 183 -0.33 -0.56 8.25
N ASP A 184 -0.23 -1.49 9.20
CA ASP A 184 -0.94 -1.42 10.47
C ASP A 184 -0.30 -0.39 11.41
N CYS A 185 -1.04 0.11 12.40
CA CYS A 185 -0.52 1.12 13.32
C CYS A 185 0.30 0.54 14.49
N ASP A 186 0.39 -0.77 14.61
CA ASP A 186 1.18 -1.48 15.63
C ASP A 186 2.53 -1.98 15.11
N ILE A 187 3.07 -1.27 14.13
CA ILE A 187 4.44 -1.45 13.65
C ILE A 187 5.38 -0.37 14.20
N ILE A 188 6.65 -0.69 14.30
CA ILE A 188 7.74 0.28 14.43
C ILE A 188 8.86 -0.09 13.48
N PHE A 189 9.68 0.88 13.09
CA PHE A 189 10.91 0.62 12.36
C PHE A 189 12.09 0.48 13.31
N THR A 190 12.97 -0.45 13.01
CA THR A 190 14.16 -0.76 13.81
C THR A 190 15.39 0.00 13.34
N LYS A 191 15.32 0.58 12.12
CA LYS A 191 16.41 1.31 11.46
C LYS A 191 15.87 2.53 10.71
N PRO A 192 16.69 3.58 10.56
CA PRO A 192 16.33 4.76 9.76
C PRO A 192 15.85 4.38 8.36
N ILE A 193 14.73 4.98 7.92
CA ILE A 193 14.06 4.64 6.67
C ILE A 193 15.00 4.72 5.44
N LYS A 194 15.90 5.68 5.42
CA LYS A 194 16.87 5.89 4.34
C LYS A 194 17.89 4.76 4.16
N GLU A 195 18.01 3.86 5.14
CA GLU A 195 18.99 2.77 5.11
C GLU A 195 18.45 1.53 4.38
N TRP A 196 17.12 1.40 4.21
CA TRP A 196 16.53 0.19 3.71
C TRP A 196 15.43 0.37 2.64
N ILE A 197 14.78 1.54 2.56
CA ILE A 197 13.91 1.87 1.42
C ILE A 197 14.78 2.40 0.28
N THR A 198 14.77 1.70 -0.85
CA THR A 198 15.56 2.06 -2.03
C THR A 198 14.77 2.92 -3.03
N ASP A 199 15.49 3.63 -3.88
CA ASP A 199 14.86 4.42 -4.94
C ASP A 199 14.05 3.54 -5.90
N ASP A 200 14.47 2.30 -6.17
CA ASP A 200 13.71 1.34 -7.00
C ASP A 200 12.39 0.96 -6.33
N MET A 201 12.40 0.67 -5.02
CA MET A 201 11.16 0.38 -4.29
C MET A 201 10.15 1.52 -4.37
N ILE A 202 10.60 2.76 -4.50
CA ILE A 202 9.73 3.94 -4.61
C ILE A 202 9.27 4.17 -6.05
N ASN A 203 10.16 4.05 -7.03
CA ASN A 203 9.93 4.62 -8.36
C ASN A 203 9.60 3.62 -9.46
N ASP A 204 9.80 2.31 -9.25
CA ASP A 204 9.36 1.31 -10.22
C ASP A 204 7.84 1.05 -10.14
N GLU A 205 7.35 0.14 -10.98
CA GLU A 205 5.92 -0.18 -11.09
C GLU A 205 5.48 -1.39 -10.24
N LYS A 206 6.42 -2.00 -9.47
CA LYS A 206 6.11 -3.18 -8.66
C LYS A 206 5.59 -2.78 -7.28
N TRP A 207 4.81 -3.67 -6.70
CA TRP A 207 4.53 -3.63 -5.27
C TRP A 207 5.50 -4.51 -4.50
N TYR A 208 5.86 -4.06 -3.31
CA TYR A 208 6.76 -4.78 -2.43
C TYR A 208 6.09 -5.07 -1.08
N GLY A 209 6.44 -6.20 -0.49
CA GLY A 209 5.96 -6.58 0.85
C GLY A 209 6.77 -7.71 1.43
N SER A 210 6.38 -8.15 2.63
CA SER A 210 6.95 -9.30 3.31
C SER A 210 6.51 -10.61 2.67
N ASP A 211 7.28 -11.68 2.82
CA ASP A 211 6.88 -13.03 2.45
C ASP A 211 5.80 -13.58 3.41
N THR A 212 4.61 -13.72 2.88
CA THR A 212 3.44 -14.21 3.64
C THR A 212 2.87 -15.53 3.08
N ARG A 213 3.61 -16.21 2.21
CA ARG A 213 3.19 -17.47 1.55
C ARG A 213 2.70 -18.52 2.52
N TRP A 214 3.32 -18.63 3.68
CA TRP A 214 3.03 -19.66 4.67
C TRP A 214 1.64 -19.54 5.32
N TYR A 215 0.93 -18.39 5.17
CA TYR A 215 -0.42 -18.21 5.72
C TYR A 215 -1.42 -17.53 4.76
N ILE A 216 -0.99 -16.99 3.62
CA ILE A 216 -1.91 -16.47 2.59
C ILE A 216 -1.62 -16.98 1.18
N GLY A 217 -0.55 -17.77 0.97
CA GLY A 217 -0.16 -18.29 -0.34
C GLY A 217 -1.09 -19.36 -0.88
N HIS A 218 -0.94 -19.64 -2.17
CA HIS A 218 -1.69 -20.69 -2.88
C HIS A 218 -1.60 -22.05 -2.20
N ASP A 219 -0.38 -22.52 -1.86
CA ASP A 219 -0.18 -23.84 -1.32
C ASP A 219 -0.76 -24.00 0.09
N TYR A 220 -0.72 -22.92 0.89
CA TYR A 220 -1.42 -22.89 2.17
C TYR A 220 -2.94 -23.02 2.00
N ILE A 221 -3.56 -22.28 1.09
CA ILE A 221 -5.00 -22.35 0.82
C ILE A 221 -5.35 -23.75 0.28
N LEU A 222 -4.59 -24.26 -0.68
CA LEU A 222 -4.80 -25.58 -1.27
C LEU A 222 -4.71 -26.70 -0.22
N SER A 223 -3.87 -26.56 0.81
CA SER A 223 -3.80 -27.50 1.94
C SER A 223 -5.09 -27.61 2.75
N LYS A 224 -6.00 -26.62 2.61
CA LYS A 224 -7.34 -26.61 3.24
C LYS A 224 -8.43 -27.22 2.36
N GLY A 225 -8.13 -27.40 1.08
CA GLY A 225 -8.97 -28.03 0.08
C GLY A 225 -9.01 -27.26 -1.23
N ASP A 226 -9.06 -27.98 -2.35
CA ASP A 226 -9.20 -27.37 -3.67
C ASP A 226 -10.52 -26.63 -3.86
N ASP A 227 -11.57 -27.08 -3.19
CA ASP A 227 -12.87 -26.41 -3.14
C ASP A 227 -12.81 -25.05 -2.43
N VAL A 228 -12.00 -24.91 -1.38
CA VAL A 228 -11.71 -23.63 -0.69
C VAL A 228 -11.05 -22.67 -1.66
N LEU A 229 -9.96 -23.11 -2.30
CA LEU A 229 -9.27 -22.29 -3.31
C LEU A 229 -10.19 -21.90 -4.47
N THR A 230 -11.01 -22.85 -4.96
CA THR A 230 -12.00 -22.59 -6.03
C THR A 230 -12.97 -21.50 -5.62
N LYS A 231 -13.57 -21.65 -4.44
CA LYS A 231 -14.57 -20.69 -3.94
C LYS A 231 -13.97 -19.30 -3.76
N MET A 232 -12.76 -19.19 -3.20
CA MET A 232 -12.07 -17.91 -3.08
C MET A 232 -11.79 -17.27 -4.43
N CYS A 233 -11.32 -18.05 -5.41
CA CYS A 233 -11.08 -17.57 -6.77
C CYS A 233 -12.35 -17.08 -7.46
N GLU A 234 -13.49 -17.76 -7.26
CA GLU A 234 -14.80 -17.34 -7.76
C GLU A 234 -15.24 -16.00 -7.18
N ILE A 235 -15.09 -15.81 -5.86
CA ILE A 235 -15.46 -14.57 -5.16
C ILE A 235 -14.68 -13.38 -5.71
N VAL A 236 -13.36 -13.50 -5.82
CA VAL A 236 -12.52 -12.40 -6.31
C VAL A 236 -12.58 -12.28 -7.84
N GLY A 237 -13.00 -13.33 -8.55
CA GLY A 237 -13.02 -13.39 -10.01
C GLY A 237 -11.60 -13.46 -10.60
N ILE A 238 -10.74 -14.29 -10.02
CA ILE A 238 -9.36 -14.55 -10.46
C ILE A 238 -9.17 -16.02 -10.81
N HIS A 239 -8.37 -16.33 -11.82
CA HIS A 239 -8.11 -17.71 -12.20
C HIS A 239 -7.09 -18.37 -11.27
N LYS A 240 -7.33 -19.61 -10.84
CA LYS A 240 -6.40 -20.40 -9.97
C LYS A 240 -4.96 -20.42 -10.50
N GLY A 241 -4.79 -20.50 -11.82
CA GLY A 241 -3.46 -20.49 -12.45
C GLY A 241 -2.69 -19.19 -12.22
N VAL A 242 -3.40 -18.05 -12.07
CA VAL A 242 -2.77 -16.77 -11.71
C VAL A 242 -2.30 -16.83 -10.26
N VAL A 243 -3.16 -17.25 -9.33
CA VAL A 243 -2.82 -17.36 -7.90
C VAL A 243 -1.61 -18.30 -7.72
N LYS A 244 -1.62 -19.47 -8.40
CA LYS A 244 -0.48 -20.39 -8.40
C LYS A 244 0.79 -19.78 -8.99
N GLY A 245 0.67 -19.06 -10.11
CA GLY A 245 1.81 -18.44 -10.80
C GLY A 245 2.49 -17.37 -9.96
N TYR A 246 1.74 -16.67 -9.10
CA TYR A 246 2.24 -15.64 -8.18
C TYR A 246 2.59 -16.18 -6.78
N GLU A 247 2.59 -17.49 -6.53
CA GLU A 247 2.90 -18.08 -5.22
C GLU A 247 4.17 -17.51 -4.58
N LYS A 248 5.24 -17.37 -5.36
CA LYS A 248 6.54 -16.85 -4.87
C LYS A 248 6.49 -15.37 -4.48
N ASN A 249 5.45 -14.68 -4.87
CA ASN A 249 5.27 -13.24 -4.72
C ASN A 249 4.00 -12.90 -3.91
N ALA A 250 3.53 -13.83 -3.07
CA ALA A 250 2.44 -13.59 -2.13
C ALA A 250 2.93 -12.73 -0.97
N ILE A 251 2.76 -11.42 -1.13
CA ILE A 251 3.17 -10.40 -0.16
C ILE A 251 2.03 -10.04 0.78
N GLY A 252 2.39 -9.55 1.98
CA GLY A 252 1.38 -9.16 2.96
C GLY A 252 1.92 -8.41 4.16
N ALA A 253 1.06 -8.23 5.15
CA ALA A 253 1.21 -7.47 6.37
C ALA A 253 1.38 -5.96 6.11
N GLN A 254 2.49 -5.55 5.50
CA GLN A 254 2.70 -4.19 5.01
C GLN A 254 3.11 -4.21 3.54
N TYR A 255 2.76 -3.14 2.84
CA TYR A 255 2.90 -3.05 1.39
C TYR A 255 3.50 -1.72 0.95
N ILE A 256 4.38 -1.74 -0.02
CA ILE A 256 4.66 -0.59 -0.86
C ILE A 256 3.79 -0.72 -2.12
N MET A 257 2.77 0.12 -2.22
CA MET A 257 1.72 0.08 -3.24
C MET A 257 1.83 1.26 -4.21
N LYS A 258 1.37 1.08 -5.43
CA LYS A 258 1.37 2.13 -6.47
C LYS A 258 0.18 1.98 -7.40
N GLY A 259 -0.30 3.10 -7.93
CA GLY A 259 -1.27 3.10 -9.03
C GLY A 259 -2.68 2.65 -8.68
N ILE A 260 -3.10 2.74 -7.42
CA ILE A 260 -4.43 2.33 -6.98
C ILE A 260 -5.39 3.50 -6.85
N THR A 261 -6.69 3.23 -7.00
CA THR A 261 -7.77 4.21 -6.93
C THR A 261 -8.81 3.79 -5.89
N HIS A 262 -9.78 4.65 -5.61
CA HIS A 262 -10.91 4.31 -4.74
C HIS A 262 -11.69 3.07 -5.22
N TYR A 263 -11.80 2.83 -6.54
CA TYR A 263 -12.44 1.62 -7.08
C TYR A 263 -11.74 0.33 -6.68
N TYR A 264 -10.42 0.37 -6.50
CA TYR A 264 -9.67 -0.76 -5.99
C TYR A 264 -10.08 -1.09 -4.54
N TRP A 265 -10.14 -0.09 -3.67
CA TRP A 265 -10.55 -0.26 -2.29
C TRP A 265 -12.02 -0.66 -2.15
N ASP A 266 -12.91 -0.19 -3.04
CA ASP A 266 -14.30 -0.64 -3.11
C ASP A 266 -14.42 -2.14 -3.39
N LYS A 267 -13.59 -2.67 -4.29
CA LYS A 267 -13.52 -4.12 -4.52
C LYS A 267 -12.97 -4.87 -3.32
N VAL A 268 -11.88 -4.39 -2.73
CA VAL A 268 -11.28 -5.01 -1.54
C VAL A 268 -12.29 -5.08 -0.40
N GLU A 269 -13.07 -4.02 -0.15
CA GLU A 269 -14.13 -4.00 0.85
C GLU A 269 -15.14 -5.13 0.61
N ARG A 270 -15.77 -5.15 -0.57
CA ARG A 270 -16.83 -6.10 -0.89
C ARG A 270 -16.35 -7.55 -0.93
N GLU A 271 -15.20 -7.78 -1.53
CA GLU A 271 -14.67 -9.13 -1.69
C GLU A 271 -14.12 -9.69 -0.36
N SER A 272 -13.56 -8.86 0.52
CA SER A 272 -13.17 -9.30 1.86
C SER A 272 -14.36 -9.72 2.73
N GLU A 273 -15.50 -9.03 2.63
CA GLU A 273 -16.76 -9.41 3.29
C GLU A 273 -17.26 -10.78 2.76
N LEU A 274 -17.28 -10.95 1.44
CA LEU A 274 -17.70 -12.21 0.82
C LEU A 274 -16.76 -13.36 1.16
N LEU A 275 -15.45 -13.14 1.10
CA LEU A 275 -14.45 -14.13 1.50
C LEU A 275 -14.66 -14.54 2.95
N PHE A 276 -14.79 -13.59 3.86
CA PHE A 276 -15.01 -13.88 5.27
C PHE A 276 -16.28 -14.71 5.49
N LYS A 277 -17.40 -14.29 4.92
CA LYS A 277 -18.70 -14.93 5.08
C LYS A 277 -18.72 -16.35 4.50
N ASP A 278 -18.42 -16.46 3.21
CA ASP A 278 -18.60 -17.72 2.46
C ASP A 278 -17.57 -18.78 2.89
N ILE A 279 -16.34 -18.38 3.15
CA ILE A 279 -15.30 -19.33 3.60
C ILE A 279 -15.51 -19.75 5.05
N ASN A 280 -16.01 -18.87 5.94
CA ASN A 280 -16.42 -19.30 7.27
C ASN A 280 -17.53 -20.37 7.20
N GLN A 281 -18.50 -20.18 6.33
CA GLN A 281 -19.53 -21.19 6.13
C GLN A 281 -18.95 -22.51 5.61
N LEU A 282 -18.04 -22.46 4.65
CA LEU A 282 -17.36 -23.64 4.12
C LEU A 282 -16.49 -24.32 5.21
N ASN A 283 -15.76 -23.56 6.01
CA ASN A 283 -15.00 -24.06 7.15
C ASN A 283 -15.91 -24.83 8.13
N GLN A 284 -17.09 -24.27 8.47
CA GLN A 284 -18.05 -24.93 9.35
C GLN A 284 -18.55 -26.27 8.78
N VAL A 285 -18.90 -26.31 7.48
CA VAL A 285 -19.31 -27.55 6.80
C VAL A 285 -18.21 -28.60 6.86
N LYS A 286 -16.98 -28.22 6.55
CA LYS A 286 -15.82 -29.13 6.60
C LYS A 286 -15.55 -29.65 8.01
N LYS A 287 -15.66 -28.78 9.01
CA LYS A 287 -15.47 -29.12 10.43
C LYS A 287 -16.54 -30.10 10.94
N GLN A 288 -17.78 -29.93 10.47
CA GLN A 288 -18.86 -30.88 10.77
C GLN A 288 -18.62 -32.26 10.14
N ALA A 289 -18.08 -32.28 8.92
CA ALA A 289 -17.75 -33.53 8.21
C ALA A 289 -16.51 -34.21 8.78
N ASP A 290 -15.49 -33.44 9.19
CA ASP A 290 -14.27 -33.93 9.81
C ASP A 290 -13.87 -32.98 10.97
N PRO A 291 -14.11 -33.38 12.25
CA PRO A 291 -13.73 -32.57 13.42
C PRO A 291 -12.22 -32.27 13.53
N LYS A 292 -11.37 -33.01 12.83
CA LYS A 292 -9.92 -32.77 12.78
C LYS A 292 -9.49 -31.82 11.65
N HIS A 293 -10.44 -31.38 10.83
CA HIS A 293 -10.13 -30.46 9.76
C HIS A 293 -9.51 -29.16 10.29
N HIS A 294 -8.35 -28.79 9.75
CA HIS A 294 -7.69 -27.52 10.04
C HIS A 294 -8.23 -26.43 9.11
N GLU A 295 -9.06 -25.56 9.66
CA GLU A 295 -9.73 -24.47 8.97
C GLU A 295 -8.76 -23.48 8.34
N LEU A 296 -9.18 -22.82 7.26
CA LEU A 296 -8.49 -21.65 6.74
C LEU A 296 -8.64 -20.47 7.73
N GLN A 297 -7.56 -19.76 8.02
CA GLN A 297 -7.55 -18.61 8.93
C GLN A 297 -8.17 -17.38 8.28
N ILE A 298 -9.50 -17.35 8.24
CA ILE A 298 -10.26 -16.36 7.46
C ILE A 298 -10.14 -14.91 7.96
N TRP A 299 -9.54 -14.68 9.11
CA TRP A 299 -9.22 -13.32 9.56
C TRP A 299 -8.33 -12.54 8.58
N CYS A 300 -7.63 -13.22 7.67
CA CYS A 300 -6.85 -12.64 6.59
C CYS A 300 -7.68 -12.24 5.35
N ALA A 301 -9.00 -12.23 5.40
CA ALA A 301 -9.84 -12.01 4.23
C ALA A 301 -9.51 -10.72 3.45
N ASP A 302 -9.19 -9.64 4.13
CA ASP A 302 -8.78 -8.40 3.50
C ASP A 302 -7.38 -8.49 2.85
N MET A 303 -6.46 -9.29 3.39
CA MET A 303 -5.15 -9.50 2.79
C MET A 303 -5.24 -10.22 1.44
N TRP A 304 -6.10 -11.27 1.34
CA TRP A 304 -6.36 -11.93 0.06
C TRP A 304 -7.05 -10.98 -0.92
N ALA A 305 -8.04 -10.22 -0.46
CA ALA A 305 -8.74 -9.26 -1.31
C ALA A 305 -7.77 -8.19 -1.85
N VAL A 306 -6.87 -7.66 -1.02
CA VAL A 306 -5.81 -6.73 -1.44
C VAL A 306 -4.90 -7.40 -2.48
N LEU A 307 -4.31 -8.53 -2.17
CA LEU A 307 -3.29 -9.13 -3.01
C LEU A 307 -3.85 -9.62 -4.36
N TRP A 308 -5.00 -10.31 -4.33
CA TRP A 308 -5.56 -10.92 -5.54
C TRP A 308 -6.18 -9.88 -6.49
N ASN A 309 -6.70 -8.77 -5.98
CA ASN A 309 -7.11 -7.66 -6.84
C ASN A 309 -5.93 -6.98 -7.53
N ALA A 310 -4.77 -6.87 -6.86
CA ALA A 310 -3.56 -6.38 -7.50
C ALA A 310 -3.14 -7.29 -8.67
N TRP A 311 -3.13 -8.61 -8.47
CA TRP A 311 -2.81 -9.58 -9.54
C TRP A 311 -3.82 -9.57 -10.68
N LYS A 312 -5.12 -9.40 -10.36
CA LYS A 312 -6.19 -9.32 -11.36
C LYS A 312 -6.02 -8.14 -12.31
N ILE A 313 -5.51 -7.02 -11.83
CA ILE A 313 -5.19 -5.83 -12.64
C ILE A 313 -3.73 -5.82 -13.13
N ARG A 314 -3.05 -6.97 -13.05
CA ARG A 314 -1.69 -7.21 -13.56
C ARG A 314 -0.57 -6.44 -12.83
N ILE A 315 -0.78 -6.04 -11.59
CA ILE A 315 0.30 -5.51 -10.77
C ILE A 315 1.26 -6.64 -10.40
N HIS A 316 2.54 -6.43 -10.65
CA HIS A 316 3.59 -7.33 -10.20
C HIS A 316 3.90 -7.09 -8.73
N THR A 317 3.90 -8.16 -7.94
CA THR A 317 4.28 -8.14 -6.53
C THR A 317 5.60 -8.84 -6.32
N GLU A 318 6.37 -8.43 -5.33
CA GLU A 318 7.68 -9.00 -5.02
C GLU A 318 7.88 -9.07 -3.49
N CYS A 319 8.19 -10.28 -2.98
CA CYS A 319 8.68 -10.43 -1.61
C CYS A 319 10.07 -9.81 -1.53
N HIS A 320 10.21 -8.73 -0.75
CA HIS A 320 11.47 -8.00 -0.67
C HIS A 320 12.12 -8.19 0.71
N PRO A 321 13.41 -8.55 0.79
CA PRO A 321 14.07 -8.81 2.09
C PRO A 321 14.01 -7.63 3.06
N ASN A 322 14.04 -6.40 2.56
CA ASN A 322 13.94 -5.19 3.38
C ASN A 322 12.54 -4.97 3.97
N MET A 323 11.51 -5.64 3.45
CA MET A 323 10.14 -5.59 3.95
C MET A 323 9.82 -6.67 4.98
N GLU A 324 10.75 -7.63 5.20
CA GLU A 324 10.60 -8.65 6.23
C GLU A 324 10.53 -8.00 7.62
N PHE A 325 9.75 -8.62 8.50
CA PHE A 325 9.48 -8.08 9.83
C PHE A 325 9.64 -9.12 10.93
N SER A 326 10.06 -8.66 12.09
CA SER A 326 10.04 -9.45 13.32
C SER A 326 8.68 -9.35 14.01
N TRP A 327 8.25 -10.47 14.57
CA TRP A 327 7.01 -10.58 15.35
C TRP A 327 7.28 -10.26 16.81
N ALA A 328 6.24 -9.97 17.57
CA ALA A 328 6.35 -9.82 19.02
C ALA A 328 6.85 -11.10 19.72
N THR A 329 6.72 -12.24 19.09
CA THR A 329 7.25 -13.54 19.56
C THR A 329 8.67 -13.83 19.11
N SER A 330 9.24 -13.04 18.21
CA SER A 330 10.58 -13.25 17.65
C SER A 330 11.69 -13.06 18.69
N PRO A 331 12.83 -13.76 18.52
CA PRO A 331 14.03 -13.50 19.29
C PRO A 331 14.63 -12.14 18.94
N GLU A 332 15.51 -11.63 19.81
CA GLU A 332 16.27 -10.41 19.61
C GLU A 332 17.02 -10.37 18.26
N SER A 333 17.61 -11.51 17.86
CA SER A 333 18.38 -11.60 16.60
C SER A 333 17.55 -11.21 15.38
N ASP A 334 16.27 -11.56 15.37
CA ASP A 334 15.37 -11.19 14.27
C ASP A 334 15.02 -9.69 14.31
N TYR A 335 14.76 -9.16 15.52
CA TYR A 335 14.51 -7.73 15.69
C TYR A 335 15.68 -6.88 15.20
N LEU A 336 16.90 -7.25 15.54
CA LEU A 336 18.11 -6.54 15.13
C LEU A 336 18.42 -6.67 13.63
N LYS A 337 18.05 -7.79 13.04
CA LYS A 337 18.24 -8.06 11.60
C LYS A 337 17.24 -7.34 10.72
N MET A 338 15.96 -7.41 11.05
CA MET A 338 14.86 -6.92 10.23
C MET A 338 14.66 -5.40 10.42
N ASN A 339 14.07 -4.75 9.42
CA ASN A 339 13.85 -3.30 9.42
C ASN A 339 12.53 -2.89 10.04
N ILE A 340 11.61 -3.84 10.18
CA ILE A 340 10.25 -3.65 10.66
C ILE A 340 10.03 -4.61 11.84
N PHE A 341 9.39 -4.11 12.87
CA PHE A 341 8.77 -4.93 13.92
C PHE A 341 7.25 -4.74 13.85
N HIS A 342 6.51 -5.84 13.96
CA HIS A 342 5.06 -5.84 13.98
C HIS A 342 4.56 -6.49 15.28
N ASN A 343 3.82 -5.76 16.10
CA ASN A 343 3.32 -6.24 17.39
C ASN A 343 2.12 -7.20 17.23
N ALA A 344 2.36 -8.30 16.54
CA ALA A 344 1.38 -9.36 16.28
C ALA A 344 1.90 -10.72 16.79
N GLY A 345 1.04 -11.74 16.77
CA GLY A 345 1.39 -13.12 17.09
C GLY A 345 1.39 -13.51 18.57
N ILE A 346 1.15 -12.56 19.50
CA ILE A 346 1.04 -12.88 20.94
C ILE A 346 -0.39 -13.30 21.28
N THR A 347 -0.50 -14.33 22.11
CA THR A 347 -1.75 -14.80 22.71
C THR A 347 -1.73 -14.56 24.23
N GLY A 348 -2.87 -14.67 24.91
CA GLY A 348 -2.97 -14.49 26.35
C GLY A 348 -2.13 -15.51 27.19
N SER A 349 -1.63 -16.58 26.57
CA SER A 349 -0.77 -17.57 27.20
C SER A 349 0.73 -17.24 27.14
N ASP A 350 1.14 -16.23 26.37
CA ASP A 350 2.54 -15.85 26.20
C ASP A 350 3.03 -15.02 27.41
N SER A 351 3.72 -15.68 28.34
CA SER A 351 4.32 -15.00 29.50
C SER A 351 5.58 -14.20 29.12
N GLY A 352 5.84 -13.11 29.84
CA GLY A 352 7.04 -12.29 29.65
C GLY A 352 7.08 -11.52 28.33
N LYS A 353 5.93 -11.34 27.67
CA LYS A 353 5.79 -10.55 26.44
C LYS A 353 4.71 -9.48 26.61
N PHE A 354 4.81 -8.39 25.86
CA PHE A 354 3.81 -7.34 25.86
C PHE A 354 2.58 -7.76 25.03
N TYR A 355 1.45 -7.93 25.69
CA TYR A 355 0.19 -8.32 25.04
C TYR A 355 -0.76 -7.13 24.91
N LYS A 356 -0.87 -6.60 23.68
CA LYS A 356 -1.65 -5.39 23.39
C LYS A 356 -3.15 -5.49 23.74
N ALA A 357 -3.74 -6.70 23.76
CA ALA A 357 -5.16 -6.87 24.07
C ALA A 357 -5.51 -6.57 25.53
N HIS A 358 -4.54 -6.46 26.43
CA HIS A 358 -4.77 -5.96 27.79
C HIS A 358 -5.05 -4.45 27.86
N TYR A 359 -4.89 -3.73 26.73
CA TYR A 359 -4.97 -2.28 26.59
C TYR A 359 -6.02 -1.85 25.56
N MET A 360 -7.17 -2.53 25.58
CA MET A 360 -8.29 -2.24 24.68
C MET A 360 -8.96 -0.88 24.98
N ASP A 361 -8.96 -0.49 26.27
CA ASP A 361 -9.67 0.68 26.81
C ASP A 361 -8.81 1.56 27.71
N LYS A 362 -7.53 1.23 27.89
CA LYS A 362 -6.58 1.98 28.72
C LYS A 362 -5.23 2.14 28.03
N LEU A 363 -4.43 3.09 28.50
CA LEU A 363 -3.07 3.31 28.04
C LEU A 363 -2.08 2.39 28.78
N PRO A 364 -1.03 1.88 28.10
CA PRO A 364 0.02 1.06 28.73
C PRO A 364 1.10 1.90 29.45
N TYR A 365 1.02 3.22 29.43
CA TYR A 365 2.11 4.13 29.74
C TYR A 365 2.52 4.14 31.22
N ASN A 366 1.60 3.89 32.13
CA ASN A 366 1.87 3.88 33.58
C ASN A 366 2.09 2.45 34.13
N GLU A 367 2.21 1.46 33.27
CA GLU A 367 2.41 0.08 33.68
C GLU A 367 3.90 -0.23 33.96
N ASN A 368 4.13 -1.13 34.91
CA ASN A 368 5.46 -1.65 35.20
C ASN A 368 5.50 -3.15 34.88
N LEU A 369 5.58 -3.48 33.61
CA LEU A 369 5.57 -4.86 33.15
C LEU A 369 6.95 -5.47 33.18
N GLN A 370 7.02 -6.73 33.64
CA GLN A 370 8.24 -7.54 33.56
C GLN A 370 8.28 -8.27 32.21
N ILE A 371 8.74 -7.55 31.17
CA ILE A 371 8.93 -8.14 29.85
C ILE A 371 10.32 -8.79 29.78
N THR A 372 10.39 -10.00 29.24
CA THR A 372 11.64 -10.76 29.13
C THR A 372 12.67 -9.96 28.31
N PRO A 373 13.82 -9.61 28.88
CA PRO A 373 14.86 -8.86 28.16
C PRO A 373 15.38 -9.63 26.94
N ASN A 374 15.95 -8.90 26.00
CA ASN A 374 16.54 -9.43 24.77
C ASN A 374 15.55 -10.25 23.91
N THR A 375 14.31 -9.78 23.85
CA THR A 375 13.26 -10.26 22.93
C THR A 375 12.72 -9.11 22.10
N ALA A 376 12.16 -9.40 20.93
CA ALA A 376 11.54 -8.35 20.09
C ALA A 376 10.44 -7.58 20.87
N SER A 377 9.64 -8.29 21.67
CA SER A 377 8.63 -7.68 22.54
C SER A 377 9.20 -6.73 23.59
N TRP A 378 10.41 -6.99 24.10
CA TRP A 378 11.10 -6.10 25.05
C TRP A 378 11.48 -4.78 24.40
N TYR A 379 11.97 -4.80 23.17
CA TYR A 379 12.30 -3.59 22.41
C TYR A 379 11.05 -2.74 22.16
N TYR A 380 9.93 -3.37 21.77
CA TYR A 380 8.67 -2.65 21.59
C TYR A 380 8.14 -2.05 22.90
N TRP A 381 8.26 -2.79 24.02
CA TRP A 381 7.93 -2.25 25.33
C TRP A 381 8.77 -1.01 25.68
N ASN A 382 10.06 -1.01 25.36
CA ASN A 382 10.90 0.16 25.56
C ASN A 382 10.45 1.36 24.70
N GLU A 383 9.99 1.14 23.47
CA GLU A 383 9.41 2.22 22.64
C GLU A 383 8.12 2.78 23.26
N ILE A 384 7.26 1.92 23.83
CA ILE A 384 6.09 2.36 24.60
C ILE A 384 6.51 3.23 25.77
N GLN A 385 7.51 2.82 26.57
CA GLN A 385 8.02 3.58 27.71
C GLN A 385 8.72 4.89 27.32
N LYS A 386 9.39 4.94 26.21
CA LYS A 386 9.93 6.19 25.64
C LYS A 386 8.80 7.16 25.27
N THR A 387 7.78 6.64 24.58
CA THR A 387 6.60 7.42 24.19
C THR A 387 5.88 7.96 25.40
N ALA A 388 5.69 7.16 26.45
CA ALA A 388 5.04 7.56 27.70
C ALA A 388 5.62 8.84 28.31
N LYS A 389 6.95 9.03 28.23
CA LYS A 389 7.65 10.20 28.78
C LYS A 389 7.35 11.53 28.07
N LYS A 390 6.81 11.47 26.85
CA LYS A 390 6.52 12.63 25.99
C LYS A 390 5.11 12.59 25.42
N SER A 391 4.26 11.70 25.95
CA SER A 391 2.91 11.47 25.46
C SER A 391 2.01 12.68 25.62
N VAL A 392 1.21 12.95 24.59
CA VAL A 392 0.15 13.97 24.60
C VAL A 392 -1.18 13.42 25.14
N LEU A 393 -1.23 12.12 25.44
CA LEU A 393 -2.43 11.43 25.91
C LEU A 393 -2.57 11.41 27.44
N ILE A 394 -1.50 11.68 28.17
CA ILE A 394 -1.45 11.74 29.64
C ILE A 394 -1.28 13.16 30.17
#